data_73e4f79461f8753aea9a2dc2820f4306
#
_entry.id   73e4f79461f8753aea9a2dc2820f4306
#
_cell.length_a   1.000
_cell.length_b   1.000
_cell.length_c   1.000
_cell.angle_alpha   90.00
_cell.angle_beta   90.00
_cell.angle_gamma   90.00
#
_symmetry.space_group_name_H-M   'P 1'
#
loop_
_entity.id
_entity.type
_entity.pdbx_description
1 polymer ?
#
loop_
_entity_poly.entity_id
_entity_poly.type
_entity_poly.pdbx_seq_one_letter_code
_entity_poly.pdbx_strand_id
1 'polypeptide(L)'
;MDSVPRVARLAFTLAPLTLAALSAAAPPAWAQAWAPPAGLGSVTVATQTIHNTGHTDTDGVFLRIGRSVNTRIDIEADYALTDRLSVSAGLPFVFTRYTDSLPYGPPIPFPARDDCRCWQSGWQDFGFTARYNVINGAFALTPSVTVGVPSHDYEYRGEAVVGQRLKEMRVTVDAGQRLDAISPRLSVQGSYSYAFVERVLDDVPNNRSNARVEGGFLITRRLSARGLLLWQHVHGGLRFGGSGSSALPFPGDVNTPERMFEHDRLLRDNNWRLGVAIAYSLPQIDVFGSYVEFVRGTDSHAGRAFTAGISWPFELGRRQTP
;
A
#
# COMPACT_ATOMS: atom_id res chain seq x y z
N MET A 1 64.49 -43.14 5.11
CA MET A 1 63.51 -43.76 4.21
C MET A 1 62.14 -43.25 4.67
N ASP A 2 61.77 -42.09 4.29
CA ASP A 2 60.42 -41.59 4.63
C ASP A 2 59.94 -40.65 3.49
N SER A 3 58.95 -41.12 2.81
CA SER A 3 58.33 -40.44 1.68
C SER A 3 57.24 -39.48 2.14
N VAL A 4 57.44 -38.17 1.89
CA VAL A 4 56.46 -37.13 2.15
C VAL A 4 55.55 -36.99 0.92
N PRO A 5 54.22 -37.01 1.06
CA PRO A 5 53.31 -36.81 -0.08
C PRO A 5 53.22 -35.33 -0.45
N ARG A 6 53.36 -35.06 -1.76
CA ARG A 6 53.17 -33.75 -2.35
C ARG A 6 51.69 -33.32 -2.30
N VAL A 7 51.42 -32.24 -1.58
CA VAL A 7 50.13 -31.54 -1.60
C VAL A 7 50.01 -30.78 -2.93
N ALA A 8 49.07 -31.17 -3.77
CA ALA A 8 48.72 -30.47 -4.99
C ALA A 8 48.03 -29.15 -4.63
N ARG A 9 48.64 -28.03 -5.00
CA ARG A 9 48.02 -26.70 -4.94
C ARG A 9 47.11 -26.56 -6.15
N LEU A 10 45.81 -26.61 -5.93
CA LEU A 10 44.81 -26.13 -6.92
C LEU A 10 44.87 -24.60 -6.97
N ALA A 11 45.46 -24.10 -8.05
CA ALA A 11 45.38 -22.68 -8.38
C ALA A 11 44.01 -22.42 -9.00
N PHE A 12 43.14 -21.75 -8.27
CA PHE A 12 41.92 -21.14 -8.81
C PHE A 12 42.32 -19.92 -9.62
N THR A 13 42.34 -20.06 -10.94
CA THR A 13 42.40 -18.92 -11.85
C THR A 13 41.03 -18.25 -11.92
N LEU A 14 40.88 -17.15 -11.21
CA LEU A 14 39.76 -16.21 -11.39
C LEU A 14 39.91 -15.56 -12.77
N ALA A 15 39.16 -16.03 -13.75
CA ALA A 15 38.98 -15.32 -15.00
C ALA A 15 38.10 -14.08 -14.71
N PRO A 16 38.50 -12.87 -15.12
CA PRO A 16 37.64 -11.70 -15.00
C PRO A 16 36.50 -11.84 -16.03
N LEU A 17 35.30 -12.18 -15.55
CA LEU A 17 34.07 -11.96 -16.29
C LEU A 17 33.89 -10.44 -16.45
N THR A 18 34.30 -9.93 -17.60
CA THR A 18 33.87 -8.60 -18.08
C THR A 18 32.39 -8.69 -18.43
N LEU A 19 31.56 -8.53 -17.41
CA LEU A 19 30.14 -8.28 -17.57
C LEU A 19 29.99 -6.88 -18.15
N ALA A 20 29.88 -6.77 -19.49
CA ALA A 20 29.41 -5.57 -20.15
C ALA A 20 27.96 -5.34 -19.69
N ALA A 21 27.82 -4.65 -18.56
CA ALA A 21 26.54 -4.20 -18.06
C ALA A 21 26.00 -3.18 -19.06
N LEU A 22 25.11 -3.59 -19.96
CA LEU A 22 24.04 -2.72 -20.41
C LEU A 22 23.24 -2.38 -19.17
N SER A 23 23.65 -1.31 -18.49
CA SER A 23 22.85 -0.65 -17.47
C SER A 23 21.72 0.11 -18.16
N ALA A 24 20.74 -0.60 -18.71
CA ALA A 24 19.38 -0.14 -18.70
C ALA A 24 19.05 -0.01 -17.22
N ALA A 25 19.10 1.22 -16.70
CA ALA A 25 18.67 1.52 -15.34
C ALA A 25 17.25 0.95 -15.21
N ALA A 26 17.11 -0.17 -14.51
CA ALA A 26 15.79 -0.73 -14.22
C ALA A 26 15.00 0.42 -13.59
N PRO A 27 13.79 0.73 -14.08
CA PRO A 27 12.97 1.74 -13.44
C PRO A 27 12.83 1.31 -11.98
N PRO A 28 13.02 2.22 -11.03
CA PRO A 28 12.90 1.87 -9.62
C PRO A 28 11.53 1.20 -9.41
N ALA A 29 11.47 0.14 -8.62
CA ALA A 29 10.31 -0.74 -8.35
C ALA A 29 8.98 -0.03 -8.00
N TRP A 30 8.98 1.28 -7.96
CA TRP A 30 7.90 2.19 -7.61
C TRP A 30 7.26 2.94 -8.79
N ALA A 31 7.80 2.82 -9.98
CA ALA A 31 7.24 3.48 -11.15
C ALA A 31 6.11 2.64 -11.74
N GLN A 32 4.92 2.70 -11.12
CA GLN A 32 3.77 1.87 -11.50
C GLN A 32 3.29 2.10 -12.94
N ALA A 33 3.59 3.25 -13.54
CA ALA A 33 3.19 3.55 -14.90
C ALA A 33 4.01 2.80 -15.96
N TRP A 34 5.25 2.39 -15.68
CA TRP A 34 6.13 1.67 -16.60
C TRP A 34 6.15 0.17 -16.30
N ALA A 35 6.08 -0.65 -17.36
CA ALA A 35 6.23 -2.09 -17.24
C ALA A 35 7.71 -2.49 -17.25
N PRO A 36 8.14 -3.43 -16.40
CA PRO A 36 9.45 -4.06 -16.51
C PRO A 36 9.48 -4.98 -17.74
N PRO A 37 10.69 -5.24 -18.30
CA PRO A 37 10.86 -6.25 -19.36
C PRO A 37 10.38 -7.64 -18.94
N ALA A 38 9.97 -8.45 -19.92
CA ALA A 38 9.56 -9.85 -19.70
C ALA A 38 10.63 -10.64 -18.93
N GLY A 39 10.19 -11.47 -18.00
CA GLY A 39 11.06 -12.30 -17.15
C GLY A 39 11.63 -11.60 -15.92
N LEU A 40 11.47 -10.27 -15.80
CA LEU A 40 11.84 -9.56 -14.59
C LEU A 40 10.71 -9.63 -13.57
N GLY A 41 11.08 -9.81 -12.32
CA GLY A 41 10.17 -9.76 -11.18
C GLY A 41 10.84 -9.15 -9.96
N SER A 42 10.08 -8.99 -8.91
CA SER A 42 10.58 -8.56 -7.61
C SER A 42 9.78 -9.19 -6.47
N VAL A 43 10.43 -9.38 -5.34
CA VAL A 43 9.77 -9.66 -4.06
C VAL A 43 10.05 -8.49 -3.15
N THR A 44 9.01 -7.87 -2.66
CA THR A 44 9.08 -6.71 -1.76
C THR A 44 8.55 -7.10 -0.38
N VAL A 45 9.28 -6.74 0.66
CA VAL A 45 8.79 -6.78 2.04
C VAL A 45 8.85 -5.37 2.60
N ALA A 46 7.71 -4.86 3.02
CA ALA A 46 7.59 -3.53 3.58
C ALA A 46 6.85 -3.57 4.92
N THR A 47 7.21 -2.68 5.82
CA THR A 47 6.42 -2.40 7.02
C THR A 47 5.87 -0.98 6.94
N GLN A 48 4.59 -0.83 7.25
CA GLN A 48 3.94 0.46 7.39
C GLN A 48 3.30 0.56 8.76
N THR A 49 3.63 1.63 9.49
CA THR A 49 2.97 1.94 10.77
C THR A 49 2.14 3.22 10.60
N ILE A 50 0.85 3.11 10.89
CA ILE A 50 -0.12 4.20 10.88
C ILE A 50 -0.46 4.57 12.32
N HIS A 51 -0.27 5.83 12.68
CA HIS A 51 -0.70 6.40 13.95
C HIS A 51 -1.92 7.28 13.70
N ASN A 52 -3.10 6.78 13.97
CA ASN A 52 -4.32 7.58 13.99
C ASN A 52 -4.36 8.40 15.27
N THR A 53 -4.47 9.71 15.14
CA THR A 53 -4.48 10.67 16.25
C THR A 53 -5.88 11.15 16.60
N GLY A 54 -6.87 10.80 15.77
CA GLY A 54 -8.26 11.15 15.91
C GLY A 54 -9.04 10.92 14.63
N HIS A 55 -10.24 11.46 14.59
CA HIS A 55 -11.15 11.40 13.45
C HIS A 55 -11.52 12.80 12.99
N THR A 56 -12.03 12.93 11.78
CA THR A 56 -12.82 14.09 11.36
C THR A 56 -14.29 13.68 11.27
N ASP A 57 -15.18 14.58 11.68
CA ASP A 57 -16.62 14.40 11.52
C ASP A 57 -17.08 14.71 10.07
N THR A 58 -18.40 14.67 9.85
CA THR A 58 -19.01 14.96 8.54
C THR A 58 -18.74 16.39 8.05
N ASP A 59 -18.50 17.34 8.96
CA ASP A 59 -18.18 18.73 8.64
C ASP A 59 -16.67 18.97 8.49
N GLY A 60 -15.85 17.93 8.72
CA GLY A 60 -14.38 18.00 8.66
C GLY A 60 -13.73 18.54 9.93
N VAL A 61 -14.48 18.64 11.04
CA VAL A 61 -13.95 19.08 12.33
C VAL A 61 -13.14 17.93 12.95
N PHE A 62 -11.91 18.22 13.35
CA PHE A 62 -11.04 17.24 13.98
C PHE A 62 -11.41 16.94 15.43
N LEU A 63 -11.64 15.68 15.72
CA LEU A 63 -11.98 15.14 17.04
C LEU A 63 -10.83 14.26 17.56
N ARG A 64 -10.36 14.51 18.78
CA ARG A 64 -9.29 13.74 19.44
C ARG A 64 -9.81 12.45 20.08
N ILE A 65 -10.56 11.67 19.34
CA ILE A 65 -11.12 10.37 19.76
C ILE A 65 -10.77 9.32 18.72
N GLY A 66 -10.76 8.05 19.08
CA GLY A 66 -10.50 6.95 18.16
C GLY A 66 -9.03 6.81 17.79
N ARG A 67 -8.12 7.06 18.75
CA ARG A 67 -6.69 6.88 18.51
C ARG A 67 -6.33 5.40 18.42
N SER A 68 -5.60 5.04 17.38
CA SER A 68 -5.14 3.67 17.15
C SER A 68 -3.75 3.64 16.54
N VAL A 69 -3.10 2.50 16.68
CA VAL A 69 -1.84 2.18 15.99
C VAL A 69 -2.08 0.93 15.16
N ASN A 70 -1.77 1.02 13.88
CA ASN A 70 -1.85 -0.09 12.95
C ASN A 70 -0.48 -0.26 12.30
N THR A 71 0.12 -1.44 12.44
CA THR A 71 1.37 -1.81 11.77
C THR A 71 1.10 -2.96 10.84
N ARG A 72 1.39 -2.76 9.55
CA ARG A 72 1.20 -3.75 8.50
C ARG A 72 2.55 -4.17 7.93
N ILE A 73 2.74 -5.46 7.77
CA ILE A 73 3.84 -6.04 7.00
C ILE A 73 3.24 -6.51 5.68
N ASP A 74 3.68 -5.92 4.59
CA ASP A 74 3.28 -6.27 3.24
C ASP A 74 4.36 -7.16 2.61
N ILE A 75 3.95 -8.32 2.10
CA ILE A 75 4.78 -9.17 1.25
C ILE A 75 4.14 -9.12 -0.14
N GLU A 76 4.86 -8.59 -1.11
CA GLU A 76 4.38 -8.44 -2.48
C GLU A 76 5.35 -9.11 -3.45
N ALA A 77 4.81 -9.89 -4.38
CA ALA A 77 5.57 -10.48 -5.47
C ALA A 77 5.01 -9.97 -6.80
N ASP A 78 5.89 -9.45 -7.65
CA ASP A 78 5.60 -8.96 -8.99
C ASP A 78 6.35 -9.78 -10.02
N TYR A 79 5.74 -10.03 -11.18
CA TYR A 79 6.39 -10.70 -12.29
C TYR A 79 5.87 -10.23 -13.64
N ALA A 80 6.79 -9.90 -14.55
CA ALA A 80 6.50 -9.53 -15.93
C ALA A 80 6.43 -10.78 -16.82
N LEU A 81 5.22 -11.16 -17.19
CA LEU A 81 4.96 -12.29 -18.08
C LEU A 81 5.39 -11.98 -19.54
N THR A 82 5.22 -10.73 -19.94
CA THR A 82 5.66 -10.18 -21.23
C THR A 82 6.17 -8.76 -21.02
N ASP A 83 6.73 -8.12 -22.05
CA ASP A 83 7.14 -6.72 -21.98
C ASP A 83 5.98 -5.72 -21.73
N ARG A 84 4.74 -6.22 -21.70
CA ARG A 84 3.55 -5.42 -21.49
C ARG A 84 2.64 -5.93 -20.38
N LEU A 85 2.65 -7.23 -20.10
CA LEU A 85 1.77 -7.86 -19.12
C LEU A 85 2.56 -8.26 -17.89
N SER A 86 2.17 -7.76 -16.74
CA SER A 86 2.70 -8.18 -15.44
C SER A 86 1.56 -8.57 -14.48
N VAL A 87 1.89 -9.41 -13.53
CA VAL A 87 1.00 -9.86 -12.46
C VAL A 87 1.66 -9.62 -11.12
N SER A 88 0.86 -9.34 -10.09
CA SER A 88 1.36 -9.28 -8.72
C SER A 88 0.39 -9.92 -7.73
N ALA A 89 0.95 -10.34 -6.60
CA ALA A 89 0.22 -10.84 -5.44
C ALA A 89 0.72 -10.15 -4.18
N GLY A 90 -0.20 -9.62 -3.38
CA GLY A 90 0.08 -8.95 -2.12
C GLY A 90 -0.55 -9.68 -0.94
N LEU A 91 0.26 -9.92 0.11
CA LEU A 91 -0.08 -10.68 1.31
C LEU A 91 0.22 -9.81 2.53
N PRO A 92 -0.73 -8.99 3.01
CA PRO A 92 -0.53 -8.14 4.18
C PRO A 92 -0.81 -8.89 5.48
N PHE A 93 0.09 -8.75 6.47
CA PHE A 93 -0.11 -9.16 7.85
C PHE A 93 -0.18 -7.93 8.75
N VAL A 94 -1.21 -7.82 9.58
CA VAL A 94 -1.52 -6.62 10.36
C VAL A 94 -1.40 -6.88 11.85
N PHE A 95 -0.82 -5.90 12.56
CA PHE A 95 -0.90 -5.73 14.01
C PHE A 95 -1.63 -4.42 14.28
N THR A 96 -2.68 -4.46 15.07
CA THR A 96 -3.45 -3.26 15.35
C THR A 96 -3.82 -3.17 16.83
N ARG A 97 -3.96 -1.95 17.34
CA ARG A 97 -4.35 -1.68 18.71
C ARG A 97 -5.06 -0.36 18.83
N TYR A 98 -6.19 -0.37 19.53
CA TYR A 98 -6.85 0.85 19.99
C TYR A 98 -6.12 1.40 21.21
N THR A 99 -5.90 2.72 21.27
CA THR A 99 -5.09 3.35 22.33
C THR A 99 -5.85 4.39 23.12
N ASP A 100 -7.10 4.68 22.73
CA ASP A 100 -7.92 5.64 23.41
C ASP A 100 -8.78 5.03 24.52
N SER A 101 -9.44 5.89 25.32
CA SER A 101 -10.55 5.49 26.15
C SER A 101 -11.77 5.28 25.26
N LEU A 102 -12.52 4.23 25.51
CA LEU A 102 -13.75 4.00 24.79
C LEU A 102 -14.64 5.23 24.95
N PRO A 103 -15.12 5.84 23.86
CA PRO A 103 -15.90 7.06 23.92
C PRO A 103 -17.28 6.86 24.53
N TYR A 104 -17.67 5.63 24.80
CA TYR A 104 -19.01 5.22 25.21
C TYR A 104 -19.00 4.78 26.66
N GLY A 105 -19.85 5.43 27.47
CA GLY A 105 -20.10 4.99 28.85
C GLY A 105 -20.62 3.56 28.93
N PRO A 106 -20.73 2.98 30.15
CA PRO A 106 -21.07 1.58 30.37
C PRO A 106 -22.45 1.23 29.87
N PRO A 107 -22.72 -0.03 29.63
CA PRO A 107 -22.08 -0.91 28.67
C PRO A 107 -22.96 -1.00 27.41
N ILE A 108 -22.37 -0.76 26.29
CA ILE A 108 -22.96 -1.27 25.08
C ILE A 108 -22.84 -2.79 25.20
N PRO A 109 -23.92 -3.57 25.01
CA PRO A 109 -23.86 -5.01 25.13
C PRO A 109 -23.20 -5.60 23.88
N PHE A 110 -21.96 -5.24 23.66
CA PHE A 110 -21.14 -5.85 22.65
C PHE A 110 -20.39 -7.01 23.31
N PRO A 111 -20.32 -8.18 22.67
CA PRO A 111 -19.30 -9.14 23.01
C PRO A 111 -17.96 -8.54 22.54
N ALA A 112 -17.52 -7.53 23.27
CA ALA A 112 -16.33 -6.75 22.96
C ALA A 112 -15.12 -7.58 23.30
N ARG A 113 -14.65 -8.36 22.35
CA ARG A 113 -13.31 -8.89 22.34
C ARG A 113 -12.28 -7.73 22.31
N ASP A 114 -12.71 -6.52 21.96
CA ASP A 114 -11.89 -5.39 21.54
C ASP A 114 -11.73 -4.28 22.58
N ASP A 115 -12.46 -4.33 23.69
CA ASP A 115 -12.33 -3.39 24.82
C ASP A 115 -11.02 -3.54 25.59
N CYS A 116 -10.17 -4.49 25.25
CA CYS A 116 -8.97 -4.79 26.03
C CYS A 116 -7.80 -3.84 25.75
N ARG A 117 -7.86 -2.96 24.76
CA ARG A 117 -6.70 -2.18 24.27
C ARG A 117 -5.49 -3.06 24.00
N CYS A 118 -5.70 -4.33 23.72
CA CYS A 118 -4.66 -5.29 23.40
C CYS A 118 -4.29 -5.23 21.92
N TRP A 119 -3.16 -5.85 21.58
CA TRP A 119 -2.78 -6.05 20.20
C TRP A 119 -3.62 -7.16 19.59
N GLN A 120 -4.20 -6.87 18.42
CA GLN A 120 -4.80 -7.85 17.53
C GLN A 120 -3.88 -8.04 16.33
N SER A 121 -3.86 -9.22 15.77
CA SER A 121 -3.04 -9.47 14.58
C SER A 121 -3.63 -10.58 13.72
N GLY A 122 -3.35 -10.53 12.43
CA GLY A 122 -3.79 -11.54 11.46
C GLY A 122 -3.40 -11.18 10.04
N TRP A 123 -3.58 -12.15 9.13
CA TRP A 123 -3.54 -11.90 7.70
C TRP A 123 -4.77 -11.08 7.31
N GLN A 124 -4.54 -10.00 6.56
CA GLN A 124 -5.58 -9.16 6.00
C GLN A 124 -6.05 -9.72 4.65
N ASP A 125 -6.82 -8.92 3.90
CA ASP A 125 -7.31 -9.29 2.58
C ASP A 125 -6.15 -9.40 1.58
N PHE A 126 -6.09 -10.51 0.82
CA PHE A 126 -5.07 -10.74 -0.19
C PHE A 126 -5.44 -10.03 -1.48
N GLY A 127 -4.45 -9.46 -2.16
CA GLY A 127 -4.61 -8.74 -3.41
C GLY A 127 -3.92 -9.45 -4.58
N PHE A 128 -4.62 -9.57 -5.72
CA PHE A 128 -4.07 -10.11 -6.96
C PHE A 128 -4.30 -9.10 -8.07
N THR A 129 -3.23 -8.69 -8.76
CA THR A 129 -3.28 -7.66 -9.79
C THR A 129 -2.78 -8.18 -11.12
N ALA A 130 -3.46 -7.81 -12.19
CA ALA A 130 -2.97 -7.93 -13.56
C ALA A 130 -2.87 -6.53 -14.17
N ARG A 131 -1.72 -6.21 -14.78
CA ARG A 131 -1.40 -4.89 -15.35
C ARG A 131 -1.00 -5.06 -16.80
N TYR A 132 -1.53 -4.20 -17.67
CA TYR A 132 -1.18 -4.21 -19.09
C TYR A 132 -0.68 -2.84 -19.51
N ASN A 133 0.59 -2.74 -19.88
CA ASN A 133 1.18 -1.49 -20.35
C ASN A 133 0.81 -1.26 -21.82
N VAL A 134 -0.08 -0.30 -22.05
CA VAL A 134 -0.56 0.09 -23.39
C VAL A 134 0.48 0.94 -24.11
N ILE A 135 1.09 1.88 -23.40
CA ILE A 135 2.12 2.79 -23.90
C ILE A 135 3.32 2.71 -22.97
N ASN A 136 4.49 2.36 -23.52
CA ASN A 136 5.74 2.24 -22.77
C ASN A 136 6.84 3.08 -23.44
N GLY A 137 7.09 4.28 -22.95
CA GLY A 137 8.06 5.21 -23.52
C GLY A 137 8.40 6.34 -22.54
N ALA A 138 8.67 7.53 -23.07
CA ALA A 138 8.78 8.74 -22.24
C ALA A 138 7.46 9.03 -21.53
N PHE A 139 6.33 8.82 -22.23
CA PHE A 139 4.99 8.68 -21.65
C PHE A 139 4.66 7.19 -21.52
N ALA A 140 4.07 6.82 -20.39
CA ALA A 140 3.58 5.48 -20.11
C ALA A 140 2.11 5.50 -19.69
N LEU A 141 1.36 4.47 -20.09
CA LEU A 141 -0.04 4.29 -19.72
C LEU A 141 -0.30 2.81 -19.44
N THR A 142 -0.76 2.51 -18.21
CA THR A 142 -0.90 1.14 -17.72
C THR A 142 -2.23 0.97 -16.98
N PRO A 143 -3.29 0.50 -17.63
CA PRO A 143 -4.47 0.00 -16.94
C PRO A 143 -4.15 -1.29 -16.16
N SER A 144 -4.87 -1.49 -15.07
CA SER A 144 -4.79 -2.70 -14.26
C SER A 144 -6.12 -3.05 -13.60
N VAL A 145 -6.26 -4.32 -13.23
CA VAL A 145 -7.37 -4.83 -12.43
C VAL A 145 -6.78 -5.56 -11.23
N THR A 146 -7.27 -5.20 -10.04
CA THR A 146 -6.92 -5.87 -8.78
C THR A 146 -8.17 -6.53 -8.21
N VAL A 147 -8.04 -7.77 -7.75
CA VAL A 147 -9.07 -8.47 -6.99
C VAL A 147 -8.56 -8.64 -5.56
N GLY A 148 -9.33 -8.12 -4.62
CA GLY A 148 -9.09 -8.28 -3.18
C GLY A 148 -10.04 -9.32 -2.61
N VAL A 149 -9.51 -10.27 -1.84
CA VAL A 149 -10.30 -11.31 -1.19
C VAL A 149 -9.86 -11.48 0.26
N PRO A 150 -10.78 -11.67 1.21
CA PRO A 150 -10.43 -11.99 2.59
C PRO A 150 -9.54 -13.24 2.65
N SER A 151 -8.46 -13.16 3.42
CA SER A 151 -7.53 -14.29 3.59
C SER A 151 -8.18 -15.47 4.34
N HIS A 152 -9.07 -15.15 5.28
CA HIS A 152 -9.83 -16.10 6.10
C HIS A 152 -10.98 -15.37 6.79
N ASP A 153 -11.71 -16.08 7.62
CA ASP A 153 -12.80 -15.53 8.45
C ASP A 153 -12.23 -14.86 9.72
N TYR A 154 -11.56 -13.70 9.56
CA TYR A 154 -11.02 -12.93 10.68
C TYR A 154 -12.06 -11.96 11.26
N GLU A 155 -11.91 -11.60 12.54
CA GLU A 155 -12.77 -10.60 13.18
C GLU A 155 -12.56 -9.21 12.59
N TYR A 156 -13.64 -8.55 12.20
CA TYR A 156 -13.64 -7.21 11.59
C TYR A 156 -14.43 -6.19 12.40
N ARG A 157 -15.04 -6.62 13.52
CA ARG A 157 -15.82 -5.76 14.40
C ARG A 157 -14.95 -5.21 15.51
N GLY A 158 -15.15 -3.94 15.85
CA GLY A 158 -14.44 -3.26 16.92
C GLY A 158 -13.67 -2.03 16.48
N GLU A 159 -12.94 -1.44 17.42
CA GLU A 159 -12.31 -0.11 17.26
C GLU A 159 -10.93 -0.16 16.59
N ALA A 160 -10.32 -1.31 16.48
CA ALA A 160 -8.99 -1.49 15.88
C ALA A 160 -8.92 -2.89 15.25
N VAL A 161 -9.50 -3.02 14.08
CA VAL A 161 -9.66 -4.29 13.38
C VAL A 161 -8.49 -4.59 12.46
N VAL A 162 -8.26 -5.88 12.19
CA VAL A 162 -7.20 -6.36 11.30
C VAL A 162 -7.43 -5.89 9.87
N GLY A 163 -8.68 -5.85 9.41
CA GLY A 163 -9.05 -5.43 8.07
C GLY A 163 -10.55 -5.34 7.86
N GLN A 164 -10.95 -5.00 6.64
CA GLN A 164 -12.37 -4.80 6.33
C GLN A 164 -13.12 -6.11 6.03
N ARG A 165 -12.43 -7.19 5.68
CA ARG A 165 -13.02 -8.49 5.29
C ARG A 165 -14.09 -8.34 4.21
N LEU A 166 -13.80 -7.55 3.19
CA LEU A 166 -14.68 -7.28 2.07
C LEU A 166 -14.01 -7.72 0.77
N LYS A 167 -14.78 -8.37 -0.09
CA LYS A 167 -14.33 -8.60 -1.47
C LYS A 167 -14.33 -7.29 -2.23
N GLU A 168 -13.30 -7.11 -3.04
CA GLU A 168 -13.12 -5.89 -3.83
C GLU A 168 -12.63 -6.22 -5.22
N MET A 169 -13.15 -5.52 -6.24
CA MET A 169 -12.57 -5.45 -7.56
C MET A 169 -12.22 -3.99 -7.86
N ARG A 170 -10.95 -3.71 -8.09
CA ARG A 170 -10.45 -2.37 -8.37
C ARG A 170 -9.91 -2.28 -9.79
N VAL A 171 -10.39 -1.30 -10.54
CA VAL A 171 -9.84 -0.93 -11.85
C VAL A 171 -9.00 0.32 -11.65
N THR A 172 -7.76 0.30 -12.15
CA THR A 172 -6.81 1.41 -12.02
C THR A 172 -6.26 1.79 -13.39
N VAL A 173 -5.96 3.06 -13.57
CA VAL A 173 -5.18 3.58 -14.70
C VAL A 173 -4.00 4.37 -14.12
N ASP A 174 -2.80 3.92 -14.43
CA ASP A 174 -1.54 4.60 -14.12
C ASP A 174 -1.03 5.30 -15.37
N ALA A 175 -0.68 6.58 -15.26
CA ALA A 175 -0.04 7.36 -16.32
C ALA A 175 1.25 7.99 -15.79
N GLY A 176 2.31 7.97 -16.57
CA GLY A 176 3.60 8.55 -16.18
C GLY A 176 4.28 9.28 -17.34
N GLN A 177 5.01 10.34 -17.02
CA GLN A 177 5.78 11.12 -17.97
C GLN A 177 7.18 11.40 -17.42
N ARG A 178 8.22 11.04 -18.19
CA ARG A 178 9.56 11.55 -17.97
C ARG A 178 9.65 12.97 -18.52
N LEU A 179 10.20 13.87 -17.73
CA LEU A 179 10.31 15.28 -18.08
C LEU A 179 11.69 15.60 -18.69
N ASP A 180 12.14 14.75 -19.62
CA ASP A 180 13.48 14.80 -20.21
C ASP A 180 13.82 16.17 -20.83
N ALA A 181 12.81 16.90 -21.34
CA ALA A 181 12.96 18.25 -21.87
C ALA A 181 13.34 19.28 -20.80
N ILE A 182 13.02 19.04 -19.52
CA ILE A 182 13.37 19.90 -18.39
C ILE A 182 14.63 19.35 -17.72
N SER A 183 14.61 18.08 -17.39
CA SER A 183 15.72 17.33 -16.80
C SER A 183 15.48 15.83 -16.92
N PRO A 184 16.49 15.03 -17.33
CA PRO A 184 16.38 13.57 -17.37
C PRO A 184 16.27 12.93 -15.98
N ARG A 185 16.32 13.75 -14.92
CA ARG A 185 16.17 13.32 -13.53
C ARG A 185 14.76 13.51 -13.00
N LEU A 186 13.88 14.15 -13.75
CA LEU A 186 12.52 14.46 -13.34
C LEU A 186 11.51 13.51 -13.98
N SER A 187 10.56 13.08 -13.19
CA SER A 187 9.38 12.35 -13.65
C SER A 187 8.15 12.78 -12.86
N VAL A 188 6.99 12.64 -13.49
CA VAL A 188 5.71 12.76 -12.83
C VAL A 188 4.88 11.53 -13.18
N GLN A 189 4.12 11.02 -12.22
CA GLN A 189 3.13 9.97 -12.47
C GLN A 189 1.86 10.24 -11.68
N GLY A 190 0.77 9.75 -12.20
CA GLY A 190 -0.53 9.80 -11.56
C GLY A 190 -1.26 8.49 -11.75
N SER A 191 -2.10 8.14 -10.78
CA SER A 191 -3.03 7.04 -10.89
C SER A 191 -4.43 7.46 -10.47
N TYR A 192 -5.41 6.83 -11.09
CA TYR A 192 -6.79 6.90 -10.65
C TYR A 192 -7.36 5.49 -10.61
N SER A 193 -8.07 5.17 -9.54
CA SER A 193 -8.73 3.87 -9.40
C SER A 193 -10.15 4.00 -8.90
N TYR A 194 -10.98 3.06 -9.33
CA TYR A 194 -12.32 2.85 -8.81
C TYR A 194 -12.46 1.42 -8.32
N ALA A 195 -12.88 1.27 -7.07
CA ALA A 195 -13.08 -0.03 -6.42
C ALA A 195 -14.57 -0.32 -6.26
N PHE A 196 -14.99 -1.43 -6.81
CA PHE A 196 -16.29 -2.05 -6.56
C PHE A 196 -16.13 -2.93 -5.32
N VAL A 197 -16.81 -2.55 -4.24
CA VAL A 197 -16.68 -3.20 -2.94
C VAL A 197 -17.94 -3.99 -2.63
N GLU A 198 -17.77 -5.16 -2.03
CA GLU A 198 -18.86 -6.00 -1.55
C GLU A 198 -19.83 -5.20 -0.67
N ARG A 199 -21.13 -5.33 -0.95
CA ARG A 199 -22.17 -4.69 -0.17
C ARG A 199 -22.62 -5.64 0.95
N VAL A 200 -22.51 -5.19 2.18
CA VAL A 200 -22.87 -5.96 3.39
C VAL A 200 -24.08 -5.39 4.11
N LEU A 201 -24.38 -4.10 3.90
CA LEU A 201 -25.64 -3.46 4.27
C LEU A 201 -26.30 -2.96 2.99
N ASP A 202 -27.56 -3.33 2.75
CA ASP A 202 -28.25 -3.07 1.48
C ASP A 202 -28.33 -1.59 1.12
N ASP A 203 -28.43 -0.73 2.12
CA ASP A 203 -28.56 0.72 1.98
C ASP A 203 -27.22 1.48 2.09
N VAL A 204 -26.09 0.78 2.30
CA VAL A 204 -24.76 1.40 2.48
C VAL A 204 -23.79 0.90 1.41
N PRO A 205 -23.77 1.52 0.21
CA PRO A 205 -22.71 1.25 -0.76
C PRO A 205 -21.36 1.77 -0.23
N ASN A 206 -20.26 1.09 -0.55
CA ASN A 206 -18.92 1.46 -0.09
C ASN A 206 -17.89 1.45 -1.24
N ASN A 207 -18.32 1.73 -2.46
CA ASN A 207 -17.41 1.86 -3.60
C ASN A 207 -16.47 3.05 -3.38
N ARG A 208 -15.23 2.95 -3.88
CA ARG A 208 -14.19 3.94 -3.57
C ARG A 208 -13.47 4.42 -4.82
N SER A 209 -13.27 5.74 -4.91
CA SER A 209 -12.34 6.35 -5.86
C SER A 209 -11.07 6.73 -5.11
N ASN A 210 -9.89 6.44 -5.72
CA ASN A 210 -8.62 6.90 -5.21
C ASN A 210 -7.85 7.56 -6.35
N ALA A 211 -7.12 8.64 -6.02
CA ALA A 211 -6.17 9.25 -6.92
C ALA A 211 -4.84 9.47 -6.20
N ARG A 212 -3.75 9.33 -6.96
CA ARG A 212 -2.39 9.56 -6.49
C ARG A 212 -1.64 10.36 -7.54
N VAL A 213 -0.88 11.35 -7.11
CA VAL A 213 0.07 12.08 -7.95
C VAL A 213 1.42 12.06 -7.28
N GLU A 214 2.46 11.78 -8.05
CA GLU A 214 3.84 11.76 -7.60
C GLU A 214 4.72 12.61 -8.50
N GLY A 215 5.56 13.46 -7.89
CA GLY A 215 6.70 14.08 -8.55
C GLY A 215 7.98 13.42 -8.08
N GLY A 216 8.76 12.86 -8.99
CA GLY A 216 10.00 12.15 -8.71
C GLY A 216 11.24 12.89 -9.18
N PHE A 217 12.31 12.86 -8.37
CA PHE A 217 13.61 13.42 -8.69
C PHE A 217 14.75 12.45 -8.38
N LEU A 218 15.60 12.15 -9.36
CA LEU A 218 16.83 11.38 -9.19
C LEU A 218 17.94 12.28 -8.67
N ILE A 219 18.21 12.22 -7.37
CA ILE A 219 19.30 12.96 -6.71
C ILE A 219 20.64 12.46 -7.23
N THR A 220 20.79 11.13 -7.28
CA THR A 220 21.93 10.44 -7.90
C THR A 220 21.41 9.28 -8.76
N ARG A 221 22.29 8.53 -9.44
CA ARG A 221 21.90 7.32 -10.18
C ARG A 221 21.27 6.23 -9.28
N ARG A 222 21.47 6.29 -7.97
CA ARG A 222 21.00 5.29 -6.99
C ARG A 222 20.00 5.86 -5.99
N LEU A 223 19.95 7.16 -5.81
CA LEU A 223 19.09 7.81 -4.81
C LEU A 223 18.00 8.62 -5.50
N SER A 224 16.75 8.36 -5.17
CA SER A 224 15.60 9.14 -5.62
C SER A 224 14.80 9.68 -4.46
N ALA A 225 14.16 10.83 -4.65
CA ALA A 225 13.17 11.41 -3.75
C ALA A 225 11.88 11.66 -4.52
N ARG A 226 10.73 11.61 -3.81
CA ARG A 226 9.40 11.83 -4.37
C ARG A 226 8.54 12.63 -3.42
N GLY A 227 7.72 13.51 -4.00
CA GLY A 227 6.58 14.12 -3.34
C GLY A 227 5.31 13.34 -3.71
N LEU A 228 4.41 13.16 -2.76
CA LEU A 228 3.19 12.36 -2.90
C LEU A 228 1.98 13.20 -2.54
N LEU A 229 0.94 13.17 -3.38
CA LEU A 229 -0.39 13.66 -3.08
C LEU A 229 -1.38 12.52 -3.28
N LEU A 230 -2.14 12.20 -2.24
CA LEU A 230 -3.10 11.12 -2.22
C LEU A 230 -4.50 11.68 -1.95
N TRP A 231 -5.50 11.15 -2.63
CA TRP A 231 -6.89 11.47 -2.42
C TRP A 231 -7.73 10.19 -2.42
N GLN A 232 -8.69 10.13 -1.51
CA GLN A 232 -9.70 9.07 -1.42
C GLN A 232 -11.08 9.67 -1.30
N HIS A 233 -12.05 9.05 -1.97
CA HIS A 233 -13.47 9.36 -1.86
C HIS A 233 -14.29 8.08 -1.87
N VAL A 234 -15.10 7.89 -0.83
CA VAL A 234 -16.04 6.77 -0.70
C VAL A 234 -17.41 7.20 -1.21
N HIS A 235 -17.94 6.46 -2.16
CA HIS A 235 -19.25 6.70 -2.77
C HIS A 235 -20.36 6.05 -1.93
N GLY A 236 -20.73 6.68 -0.84
CA GLY A 236 -21.62 6.19 0.20
C GLY A 236 -20.91 6.11 1.54
N GLY A 237 -20.95 4.94 2.18
CA GLY A 237 -20.35 4.73 3.49
C GLY A 237 -21.14 5.33 4.65
N LEU A 238 -20.78 4.96 5.87
CA LEU A 238 -21.38 5.48 7.09
C LEU A 238 -20.71 6.81 7.48
N ARG A 239 -21.52 7.77 7.95
CA ARG A 239 -21.06 9.07 8.40
C ARG A 239 -21.08 9.14 9.91
N PHE A 240 -20.08 9.78 10.51
CA PHE A 240 -20.04 10.02 11.96
C PHE A 240 -21.03 11.09 12.45
N GLY A 241 -21.55 11.93 11.56
CA GLY A 241 -22.38 13.08 11.92
C GLY A 241 -21.57 14.33 12.27
N GLY A 242 -22.20 15.51 12.16
CA GLY A 242 -21.57 16.80 12.43
C GLY A 242 -21.47 17.14 13.91
N SER A 243 -20.60 18.07 14.24
CA SER A 243 -20.30 18.54 15.60
C SER A 243 -21.49 19.17 16.35
N GLY A 244 -22.60 19.45 15.66
CA GLY A 244 -23.86 19.91 16.27
C GLY A 244 -24.83 18.79 16.67
N SER A 245 -24.51 17.54 16.37
CA SER A 245 -25.35 16.38 16.71
C SER A 245 -25.14 16.01 18.18
N SER A 246 -25.98 16.54 19.04
CA SER A 246 -25.98 16.25 20.50
C SER A 246 -26.65 14.93 20.88
N ALA A 247 -27.04 14.12 19.92
CA ALA A 247 -27.71 12.84 20.15
C ALA A 247 -26.66 11.74 20.43
N LEU A 248 -26.36 11.53 21.68
CA LEU A 248 -25.63 10.36 22.16
C LEU A 248 -26.56 9.14 22.14
N PRO A 249 -26.04 7.93 21.89
CA PRO A 249 -24.61 7.57 21.87
C PRO A 249 -23.96 7.57 20.49
N PHE A 250 -24.70 7.64 19.37
CA PHE A 250 -24.14 7.49 18.01
C PHE A 250 -24.66 8.57 17.08
N PRO A 251 -23.90 9.65 16.84
CA PRO A 251 -24.27 10.67 15.87
C PRO A 251 -24.19 10.13 14.42
N GLY A 252 -25.00 10.70 13.54
CA GLY A 252 -24.98 10.40 12.12
C GLY A 252 -25.63 9.05 11.75
N ASP A 253 -25.03 8.37 10.79
CA ASP A 253 -25.56 7.11 10.24
C ASP A 253 -25.25 5.91 11.15
N VAL A 254 -24.37 6.07 12.15
CA VAL A 254 -23.94 5.02 13.10
C VAL A 254 -24.91 4.95 14.29
N ASN A 255 -26.20 4.94 14.05
CA ASN A 255 -27.25 5.10 15.05
C ASN A 255 -27.93 3.80 15.49
N THR A 256 -27.50 2.66 14.96
CA THR A 256 -27.99 1.34 15.36
C THR A 256 -26.83 0.44 15.76
N PRO A 257 -27.04 -0.59 16.62
CA PRO A 257 -25.99 -1.54 16.97
C PRO A 257 -25.35 -2.21 15.75
N GLU A 258 -26.14 -2.57 14.75
CA GLU A 258 -25.64 -3.18 13.51
C GLU A 258 -24.68 -2.26 12.77
N ARG A 259 -25.06 -1.00 12.52
CA ARG A 259 -24.23 -0.02 11.83
C ARG A 259 -22.99 0.35 12.65
N MET A 260 -23.10 0.36 13.98
CA MET A 260 -21.95 0.54 14.85
C MET A 260 -20.93 -0.58 14.70
N PHE A 261 -21.36 -1.84 14.58
CA PHE A 261 -20.45 -2.95 14.31
C PHE A 261 -19.75 -2.87 12.98
N GLU A 262 -20.39 -2.24 12.00
CA GLU A 262 -19.89 -2.13 10.63
C GLU A 262 -19.14 -0.81 10.37
N HIS A 263 -19.04 0.11 11.37
CA HIS A 263 -18.60 1.47 11.10
C HIS A 263 -17.15 1.54 10.60
N ASP A 264 -16.22 0.79 11.18
CA ASP A 264 -14.80 0.81 10.76
C ASP A 264 -14.61 0.31 9.34
N ARG A 265 -15.36 -0.70 8.91
CA ARG A 265 -15.22 -1.24 7.55
C ARG A 265 -16.04 -0.49 6.49
N LEU A 266 -17.10 0.22 6.90
CA LEU A 266 -18.00 0.94 6.00
C LEU A 266 -17.91 2.47 6.14
N LEU A 267 -16.91 2.97 6.85
CA LEU A 267 -16.73 4.40 7.04
C LEU A 267 -16.60 5.14 5.70
N ARG A 268 -17.20 6.31 5.61
CA ARG A 268 -17.15 7.14 4.39
C ARG A 268 -15.74 7.64 4.04
N ASP A 269 -14.83 7.74 4.95
CA ASP A 269 -13.37 8.01 4.87
C ASP A 269 -12.91 8.82 3.64
N ASN A 270 -13.42 10.05 3.50
CA ASN A 270 -13.01 10.98 2.44
C ASN A 270 -11.82 11.80 2.91
N ASN A 271 -10.68 11.73 2.20
CA ASN A 271 -9.48 12.40 2.68
C ASN A 271 -8.49 12.82 1.59
N TRP A 272 -7.63 13.75 1.98
CA TRP A 272 -6.42 14.15 1.28
C TRP A 272 -5.22 13.92 2.19
N ARG A 273 -4.15 13.38 1.62
CA ARG A 273 -2.89 13.15 2.33
C ARG A 273 -1.72 13.67 1.49
N LEU A 274 -0.70 14.18 2.17
CA LEU A 274 0.57 14.58 1.56
C LEU A 274 1.69 13.71 2.11
N GLY A 275 2.70 13.46 1.30
CA GLY A 275 3.84 12.68 1.74
C GLY A 275 5.11 12.92 0.96
N VAL A 276 6.16 12.30 1.46
CA VAL A 276 7.47 12.24 0.83
C VAL A 276 7.98 10.80 0.87
N ALA A 277 8.77 10.42 -0.11
CA ALA A 277 9.43 9.12 -0.13
C ALA A 277 10.86 9.24 -0.63
N ILE A 278 11.71 8.34 -0.18
CA ILE A 278 13.07 8.16 -0.66
C ILE A 278 13.28 6.70 -1.03
N ALA A 279 14.10 6.44 -2.05
CA ALA A 279 14.55 5.11 -2.39
C ALA A 279 16.02 5.11 -2.76
N TYR A 280 16.74 4.06 -2.36
CA TYR A 280 18.14 3.86 -2.65
C TYR A 280 18.37 2.48 -3.26
N SER A 281 18.89 2.45 -4.48
CA SER A 281 19.17 1.21 -5.22
C SER A 281 20.61 0.74 -4.94
N LEU A 282 20.70 -0.45 -4.36
CA LEU A 282 21.91 -1.24 -4.21
C LEU A 282 22.01 -2.25 -5.38
N PRO A 283 23.15 -2.91 -5.57
CA PRO A 283 23.31 -3.84 -6.71
C PRO A 283 22.31 -5.00 -6.76
N GLN A 284 21.78 -5.42 -5.61
CA GLN A 284 20.92 -6.60 -5.49
C GLN A 284 19.55 -6.30 -4.85
N ILE A 285 19.39 -5.14 -4.23
CA ILE A 285 18.18 -4.77 -3.50
C ILE A 285 17.90 -3.28 -3.63
N ASP A 286 16.65 -2.91 -3.58
CA ASP A 286 16.20 -1.53 -3.39
C ASP A 286 15.71 -1.37 -1.95
N VAL A 287 16.15 -0.30 -1.28
CA VAL A 287 15.69 0.07 0.07
C VAL A 287 14.90 1.36 -0.04
N PHE A 288 13.81 1.47 0.69
CA PHE A 288 12.96 2.63 0.61
C PHE A 288 12.30 3.01 1.92
N GLY A 289 11.86 4.26 1.98
CA GLY A 289 11.04 4.76 3.07
C GLY A 289 10.12 5.86 2.61
N SER A 290 9.00 6.03 3.32
CA SER A 290 8.08 7.14 3.09
C SER A 290 7.43 7.61 4.38
N TYR A 291 7.01 8.87 4.35
CA TYR A 291 6.18 9.50 5.35
C TYR A 291 4.97 10.12 4.66
N VAL A 292 3.78 9.85 5.19
CA VAL A 292 2.52 10.39 4.68
C VAL A 292 1.71 10.92 5.85
N GLU A 293 1.12 12.09 5.69
CA GLU A 293 0.31 12.75 6.71
C GLU A 293 -1.07 13.12 6.16
N PHE A 294 -2.07 13.00 7.02
CA PHE A 294 -3.42 13.49 6.77
C PHE A 294 -3.42 15.02 6.69
N VAL A 295 -4.05 15.58 5.67
CA VAL A 295 -4.17 17.03 5.46
C VAL A 295 -5.56 17.51 5.82
N ARG A 296 -6.58 16.86 5.24
CA ARG A 296 -7.99 17.17 5.49
C ARG A 296 -8.88 16.01 5.06
N GLY A 297 -10.08 15.95 5.60
CA GLY A 297 -11.07 14.95 5.21
C GLY A 297 -12.37 15.14 5.96
N THR A 298 -13.35 14.29 5.64
CA THR A 298 -14.63 14.18 6.34
C THR A 298 -14.90 12.73 6.62
N ASP A 299 -15.47 12.42 7.78
CA ASP A 299 -15.74 11.05 8.24
C ASP A 299 -14.49 10.15 8.13
N SER A 300 -13.32 10.68 8.49
CA SER A 300 -12.03 10.08 8.16
C SER A 300 -11.15 9.89 9.37
N HIS A 301 -10.35 8.85 9.36
CA HIS A 301 -9.25 8.69 10.31
C HIS A 301 -8.12 9.69 9.97
N ALA A 302 -7.78 10.53 10.94
CA ALA A 302 -6.72 11.51 10.81
C ALA A 302 -5.44 11.00 11.48
N GLY A 303 -4.36 10.94 10.73
CA GLY A 303 -3.10 10.41 11.26
C GLY A 303 -1.97 10.50 10.27
N ARG A 304 -0.88 9.82 10.61
CA ARG A 304 0.35 9.76 9.83
C ARG A 304 0.82 8.33 9.66
N ALA A 305 1.44 8.06 8.53
CA ALA A 305 1.98 6.76 8.17
C ALA A 305 3.48 6.85 7.89
N PHE A 306 4.24 5.91 8.44
CA PHE A 306 5.64 5.67 8.13
C PHE A 306 5.75 4.32 7.44
N THR A 307 6.46 4.27 6.31
CA THR A 307 6.72 3.03 5.60
C THR A 307 8.21 2.86 5.42
N ALA A 308 8.71 1.64 5.58
CA ALA A 308 10.05 1.24 5.19
C ALA A 308 10.00 -0.14 4.57
N GLY A 309 10.86 -0.41 3.60
CA GLY A 309 10.86 -1.72 2.94
C GLY A 309 12.09 -1.98 2.11
N ILE A 310 12.17 -3.22 1.66
CA ILE A 310 13.23 -3.75 0.82
C ILE A 310 12.57 -4.50 -0.33
N SER A 311 13.08 -4.30 -1.55
CA SER A 311 12.67 -5.04 -2.74
C SER A 311 13.87 -5.79 -3.32
N TRP A 312 13.67 -7.07 -3.64
CA TRP A 312 14.66 -7.94 -4.29
C TRP A 312 14.23 -8.18 -5.72
N PRO A 313 14.85 -7.52 -6.71
CA PRO A 313 14.63 -7.84 -8.10
C PRO A 313 15.23 -9.20 -8.45
N PHE A 314 14.56 -9.95 -9.32
CA PHE A 314 15.05 -11.22 -9.86
C PHE A 314 14.70 -11.32 -11.35
N GLU A 315 15.42 -12.21 -12.05
CA GLU A 315 15.16 -12.50 -13.46
C GLU A 315 14.97 -14.01 -13.64
N LEU A 316 13.82 -14.40 -14.22
CA LEU A 316 13.50 -15.78 -14.57
C LEU A 316 13.37 -15.89 -16.10
N GLY A 317 14.03 -16.85 -16.70
CA GLY A 317 13.70 -17.32 -18.06
C GLY A 317 14.41 -16.67 -19.24
N ARG A 318 15.44 -15.84 -19.07
CA ARG A 318 16.37 -15.62 -20.18
C ARG A 318 17.16 -16.90 -20.46
N ARG A 319 16.60 -17.81 -21.29
CA ARG A 319 17.45 -18.76 -22.00
C ARG A 319 18.43 -17.91 -22.78
N GLN A 320 19.70 -17.95 -22.41
CA GLN A 320 20.76 -17.53 -23.33
C GLN A 320 20.59 -18.38 -24.57
N THR A 321 20.02 -17.81 -25.63
CA THR A 321 20.16 -18.40 -26.95
C THR A 321 21.65 -18.38 -27.29
N PRO A 322 22.22 -19.52 -27.58
CA PRO A 322 23.66 -19.66 -27.88
C PRO A 322 24.08 -18.83 -29.09
#